data_75e551bf89fecce021d0f05c772c65c5
#
_entry.id   75e551bf89fecce021d0f05c772c65c5
#
_cell.length_a   1.000
_cell.length_b   1.000
_cell.length_c   1.000
_cell.angle_alpha   90.00
_cell.angle_beta   90.00
_cell.angle_gamma   90.00
#
_symmetry.space_group_name_H-M   'P 1'
#
loop_
_entity.id
_entity.type
_entity.pdbx_description
1 polymer ?
#
loop_
_entity_poly.entity_id
_entity_poly.type
_entity_poly.pdbx_seq_one_letter_code
_entity_poly.pdbx_strand_id
1 'polypeptide(L)'
;AMSKSVFGDIEIFDKKVLRSLCFHPIFDNFGEKIEKEIAQQNLGLKVKEINILFFGLVRDYKGLDFLIKALKNPALENYPLHLTVAGEFYEPQSKYDEIIKELDLKNITIHNKFIANEDVKNYFCACDLVVLPYKTATQSGVTQIAFHFEKPMLVTDVGGLAEIVKHGKSGYVCQPNPQSIADCLLDFCKNKTDFTESLMEEKKKFSWERMTESIKELYTKTLEK
;
A
#
# COMPACT_ATOMS: atom_id res chain seq x y z
N ALA A 1 20.22 5.33 1.53
CA ALA A 1 18.89 5.83 1.14
C ALA A 1 17.95 4.65 0.88
N MET A 2 16.66 4.85 1.07
CA MET A 2 15.65 3.79 0.95
C MET A 2 14.78 3.94 -0.31
N SER A 3 15.02 4.95 -1.14
CA SER A 3 14.46 5.12 -2.49
C SER A 3 15.48 5.74 -3.42
N LYS A 4 15.31 5.55 -4.72
CA LYS A 4 16.18 6.16 -5.74
C LYS A 4 16.04 7.66 -5.76
N SER A 5 14.83 8.18 -5.52
CA SER A 5 14.58 9.61 -5.43
C SER A 5 15.45 10.23 -4.34
N VAL A 6 15.34 9.75 -3.09
CA VAL A 6 16.17 10.24 -1.97
C VAL A 6 17.65 10.00 -2.21
N PHE A 7 18.04 8.90 -2.86
CA PHE A 7 19.43 8.64 -3.21
C PHE A 7 19.98 9.69 -4.18
N GLY A 8 19.19 10.10 -5.16
CA GLY A 8 19.52 11.19 -6.08
C GLY A 8 19.60 12.55 -5.40
N ASP A 9 18.66 12.84 -4.50
CA ASP A 9 18.66 14.10 -3.74
C ASP A 9 19.93 14.26 -2.90
N ILE A 10 20.40 13.19 -2.24
CA ILE A 10 21.67 13.21 -1.49
C ILE A 10 22.85 13.53 -2.43
N GLU A 11 22.83 13.04 -3.65
CA GLU A 11 23.87 13.32 -4.64
C GLU A 11 23.96 14.80 -5.04
N ILE A 12 22.80 15.46 -5.07
CA ILE A 12 22.73 16.90 -5.37
C ILE A 12 23.38 17.70 -4.21
N PHE A 13 23.13 17.29 -2.96
CA PHE A 13 23.68 17.97 -1.78
C PHE A 13 25.19 17.75 -1.61
N ASP A 14 25.65 16.50 -1.74
CA ASP A 14 27.07 16.16 -1.60
C ASP A 14 27.43 14.93 -2.45
N LYS A 15 28.15 15.17 -3.55
CA LYS A 15 28.65 14.12 -4.45
C LYS A 15 29.70 13.22 -3.83
N LYS A 16 30.39 13.67 -2.76
CA LYS A 16 31.49 12.92 -2.13
C LYS A 16 31.02 12.05 -0.97
N VAL A 17 29.78 12.21 -0.49
CA VAL A 17 29.28 11.40 0.60
C VAL A 17 29.15 9.95 0.16
N LEU A 18 29.66 9.03 0.99
CA LEU A 18 29.43 7.59 0.78
C LEU A 18 27.96 7.30 1.01
N ARG A 19 27.37 6.61 0.04
CA ARG A 19 25.95 6.27 0.10
C ARG A 19 25.67 4.89 -0.49
N SER A 20 24.63 4.26 0.01
CA SER A 20 24.09 3.01 -0.52
C SER A 20 22.58 3.12 -0.70
N LEU A 21 22.04 2.45 -1.70
CA LEU A 21 20.60 2.30 -1.91
C LEU A 21 20.19 0.92 -1.37
N CYS A 22 19.38 0.93 -0.32
CA CYS A 22 18.77 -0.27 0.23
C CYS A 22 17.34 0.04 0.63
N PHE A 23 16.37 -0.70 0.08
CA PHE A 23 14.98 -0.53 0.44
C PHE A 23 14.73 -0.94 1.89
N HIS A 24 13.73 -0.34 2.50
CA HIS A 24 13.33 -0.69 3.87
C HIS A 24 12.92 -2.17 3.93
N PRO A 25 13.39 -2.95 4.92
CA PRO A 25 12.94 -4.31 5.11
C PRO A 25 11.45 -4.42 5.42
N ILE A 26 10.89 -5.60 5.24
CA ILE A 26 9.49 -5.86 5.60
C ILE A 26 9.28 -5.66 7.11
N PHE A 27 8.05 -5.27 7.45
CA PHE A 27 7.59 -5.24 8.83
C PHE A 27 6.92 -6.58 9.15
N ASP A 28 7.60 -7.44 9.90
CA ASP A 28 7.17 -8.79 10.26
C ASP A 28 6.65 -8.92 11.71
N ASN A 29 6.51 -7.78 12.39
CA ASN A 29 6.09 -7.69 13.79
C ASN A 29 4.57 -7.61 14.00
N PHE A 30 3.76 -7.85 12.94
CA PHE A 30 2.30 -7.80 12.99
C PHE A 30 1.64 -9.18 13.12
N GLY A 31 2.43 -10.22 13.43
CA GLY A 31 1.98 -11.59 13.63
C GLY A 31 1.88 -12.39 12.33
N GLU A 32 1.49 -13.65 12.49
CA GLU A 32 1.36 -14.60 11.38
C GLU A 32 0.09 -14.37 10.57
N LYS A 33 0.12 -14.83 9.31
CA LYS A 33 -1.08 -14.85 8.47
C LYS A 33 -2.16 -15.71 9.09
N ILE A 34 -3.40 -15.29 8.93
CA ILE A 34 -4.61 -16.06 9.25
C ILE A 34 -5.43 -16.28 7.98
N GLU A 35 -6.30 -17.28 8.02
CA GLU A 35 -7.22 -17.55 6.90
C GLU A 35 -8.08 -16.32 6.58
N LYS A 36 -8.29 -16.06 5.28
CA LYS A 36 -9.00 -14.87 4.81
C LYS A 36 -10.42 -14.79 5.37
N GLU A 37 -11.12 -15.91 5.40
CA GLU A 37 -12.49 -16.02 5.89
C GLU A 37 -12.58 -15.68 7.39
N ILE A 38 -11.60 -16.13 8.18
CA ILE A 38 -11.51 -15.79 9.62
C ILE A 38 -11.27 -14.29 9.78
N ALA A 39 -10.36 -13.72 9.00
CA ALA A 39 -10.08 -12.30 9.04
C ALA A 39 -11.30 -11.45 8.64
N GLN A 40 -12.03 -11.87 7.60
CA GLN A 40 -13.27 -11.22 7.16
C GLN A 40 -14.35 -11.30 8.24
N GLN A 41 -14.52 -12.46 8.88
CA GLN A 41 -15.47 -12.63 9.97
C GLN A 41 -15.13 -11.70 11.16
N ASN A 42 -13.86 -11.61 11.53
CA ASN A 42 -13.40 -10.71 12.62
C ASN A 42 -13.72 -9.24 12.35
N LEU A 43 -13.77 -8.84 11.08
CA LEU A 43 -14.08 -7.48 10.65
C LEU A 43 -15.55 -7.28 10.23
N GLY A 44 -16.38 -8.32 10.23
CA GLY A 44 -17.77 -8.27 9.78
C GLY A 44 -17.91 -8.07 8.27
N LEU A 45 -16.89 -8.43 7.48
CA LEU A 45 -16.89 -8.31 6.02
C LEU A 45 -17.54 -9.53 5.37
N LYS A 46 -18.11 -9.33 4.17
CA LYS A 46 -18.76 -10.41 3.43
C LYS A 46 -17.77 -11.17 2.55
N VAL A 47 -17.77 -12.48 2.64
CA VAL A 47 -16.85 -13.38 1.92
C VAL A 47 -16.95 -13.25 0.39
N LYS A 48 -18.11 -12.86 -0.15
CA LYS A 48 -18.33 -12.75 -1.60
C LYS A 48 -17.95 -11.39 -2.20
N GLU A 49 -17.56 -10.43 -1.38
CA GLU A 49 -17.14 -9.11 -1.83
C GLU A 49 -15.63 -9.10 -2.11
N ILE A 50 -15.22 -8.27 -3.07
CA ILE A 50 -13.80 -7.95 -3.32
C ILE A 50 -13.41 -6.86 -2.34
N ASN A 51 -12.62 -7.20 -1.33
CA ASN A 51 -12.28 -6.30 -0.25
C ASN A 51 -11.01 -5.51 -0.57
N ILE A 52 -11.14 -4.19 -0.66
CA ILE A 52 -10.04 -3.24 -0.87
C ILE A 52 -9.70 -2.61 0.47
N LEU A 53 -8.42 -2.51 0.78
CA LEU A 53 -7.94 -1.90 2.02
C LEU A 53 -7.18 -0.60 1.75
N PHE A 54 -7.62 0.48 2.38
CA PHE A 54 -6.83 1.68 2.63
C PHE A 54 -6.40 1.66 4.11
N PHE A 55 -5.09 1.69 4.39
CA PHE A 55 -4.57 1.50 5.74
C PHE A 55 -3.62 2.62 6.18
N GLY A 56 -3.66 2.91 7.50
CA GLY A 56 -2.79 3.85 8.21
C GLY A 56 -3.38 5.24 8.37
N LEU A 57 -2.60 6.19 8.88
CA LEU A 57 -3.07 7.55 9.17
C LEU A 57 -3.69 8.20 7.94
N VAL A 58 -4.92 8.71 8.05
CA VAL A 58 -5.62 9.40 6.96
C VAL A 58 -5.19 10.86 6.94
N ARG A 59 -4.54 11.26 5.84
CA ARG A 59 -4.09 12.63 5.56
C ARG A 59 -4.34 12.93 4.08
N ASP A 60 -4.54 14.19 3.72
CA ASP A 60 -4.89 14.62 2.36
C ASP A 60 -3.95 14.05 1.29
N TYR A 61 -2.63 14.11 1.54
CA TYR A 61 -1.64 13.61 0.58
C TYR A 61 -1.76 12.11 0.28
N LYS A 62 -2.44 11.33 1.13
CA LYS A 62 -2.67 9.90 0.91
C LYS A 62 -3.81 9.60 -0.06
N GLY A 63 -4.57 10.61 -0.48
CA GLY A 63 -5.49 10.52 -1.60
C GLY A 63 -6.71 9.63 -1.38
N LEU A 64 -7.20 9.47 -0.14
CA LEU A 64 -8.43 8.71 0.12
C LEU A 64 -9.60 9.24 -0.70
N ASP A 65 -9.68 10.57 -0.90
CA ASP A 65 -10.67 11.21 -1.76
C ASP A 65 -10.59 10.75 -3.22
N PHE A 66 -9.39 10.48 -3.75
CA PHE A 66 -9.23 9.94 -5.09
C PHE A 66 -9.77 8.50 -5.20
N LEU A 67 -9.50 7.68 -4.18
CA LEU A 67 -10.00 6.31 -4.14
C LEU A 67 -11.53 6.27 -4.03
N ILE A 68 -12.11 7.08 -3.14
CA ILE A 68 -13.59 7.17 -2.99
C ILE A 68 -14.23 7.58 -4.31
N LYS A 69 -13.68 8.59 -5.00
CA LYS A 69 -14.18 9.01 -6.32
C LYS A 69 -14.00 7.93 -7.38
N ALA A 70 -12.90 7.19 -7.36
CA ALA A 70 -12.64 6.11 -8.29
C ALA A 70 -13.68 4.99 -8.21
N LEU A 71 -14.16 4.67 -7.00
CA LEU A 71 -15.18 3.64 -6.79
C LEU A 71 -16.54 3.97 -7.44
N LYS A 72 -16.82 5.25 -7.74
CA LYS A 72 -18.04 5.66 -8.44
C LYS A 72 -17.94 5.52 -9.96
N ASN A 73 -16.82 5.08 -10.49
CA ASN A 73 -16.67 4.87 -11.93
C ASN A 73 -17.73 3.85 -12.43
N PRO A 74 -18.54 4.17 -13.45
CA PRO A 74 -19.59 3.27 -13.94
C PRO A 74 -19.09 1.88 -14.36
N ALA A 75 -17.86 1.78 -14.81
CA ALA A 75 -17.25 0.49 -15.19
C ALA A 75 -17.07 -0.47 -14.00
N LEU A 76 -17.09 0.02 -12.77
CA LEU A 76 -16.95 -0.75 -11.54
C LEU A 76 -18.30 -1.16 -10.93
N GLU A 77 -19.42 -0.65 -11.40
CA GLU A 77 -20.75 -0.82 -10.79
C GLU A 77 -21.17 -2.29 -10.66
N ASN A 78 -20.76 -3.14 -11.61
CA ASN A 78 -21.11 -4.57 -11.62
C ASN A 78 -20.17 -5.44 -10.79
N TYR A 79 -19.17 -4.86 -10.11
CA TYR A 79 -18.25 -5.60 -9.26
C TYR A 79 -18.58 -5.38 -7.79
N PRO A 80 -18.65 -6.44 -6.98
CA PRO A 80 -18.98 -6.33 -5.56
C PRO A 80 -17.77 -5.83 -4.74
N LEU A 81 -17.31 -4.60 -5.04
CA LEU A 81 -16.20 -3.97 -4.35
C LEU A 81 -16.64 -3.45 -2.99
N HIS A 82 -15.84 -3.70 -1.96
CA HIS A 82 -15.99 -3.14 -0.61
C HIS A 82 -14.70 -2.47 -0.18
N LEU A 83 -14.77 -1.19 0.20
CA LEU A 83 -13.62 -0.45 0.73
C LEU A 83 -13.62 -0.47 2.26
N THR A 84 -12.56 -0.96 2.83
CA THR A 84 -12.25 -0.79 4.26
C THR A 84 -11.18 0.30 4.41
N VAL A 85 -11.52 1.36 5.15
CA VAL A 85 -10.58 2.41 5.56
C VAL A 85 -10.23 2.16 7.02
N ALA A 86 -8.96 1.91 7.35
CA ALA A 86 -8.53 1.60 8.70
C ALA A 86 -7.34 2.47 9.13
N GLY A 87 -7.55 3.28 10.18
CA GLY A 87 -6.53 4.16 10.75
C GLY A 87 -7.10 5.48 11.23
N GLU A 88 -6.32 6.21 12.01
CA GLU A 88 -6.72 7.50 12.57
C GLU A 88 -6.76 8.60 11.51
N PHE A 89 -7.79 9.45 11.59
CA PHE A 89 -7.93 10.63 10.74
C PHE A 89 -7.20 11.82 11.38
N TYR A 90 -6.26 12.39 10.66
CA TYR A 90 -5.53 13.60 11.04
C TYR A 90 -6.10 14.87 10.38
N GLU A 91 -7.27 14.73 9.79
CA GLU A 91 -8.11 15.80 9.24
C GLU A 91 -9.58 15.43 9.48
N PRO A 92 -10.53 16.37 9.36
CA PRO A 92 -11.93 16.08 9.64
C PRO A 92 -12.48 14.94 8.76
N GLN A 93 -12.99 13.89 9.40
CA GLN A 93 -13.61 12.76 8.70
C GLN A 93 -14.82 13.22 7.87
N SER A 94 -15.53 14.27 8.32
CA SER A 94 -16.69 14.84 7.63
C SER A 94 -16.41 15.17 6.15
N LYS A 95 -15.18 15.58 5.81
CA LYS A 95 -14.75 15.79 4.42
C LYS A 95 -14.98 14.56 3.54
N TYR A 96 -14.70 13.38 4.06
CA TYR A 96 -14.85 12.11 3.33
C TYR A 96 -16.30 11.62 3.38
N ASP A 97 -16.98 11.79 4.52
CA ASP A 97 -18.38 11.42 4.70
C ASP A 97 -19.27 12.20 3.73
N GLU A 98 -18.98 13.48 3.49
CA GLU A 98 -19.67 14.31 2.50
C GLU A 98 -19.48 13.74 1.09
N ILE A 99 -18.26 13.42 0.66
CA ILE A 99 -17.98 12.83 -0.65
C ILE A 99 -18.72 11.48 -0.81
N ILE A 100 -18.67 10.62 0.21
CA ILE A 100 -19.34 9.31 0.21
C ILE A 100 -20.86 9.50 0.04
N LYS A 101 -21.44 10.45 0.75
CA LYS A 101 -22.86 10.78 0.69
C LYS A 101 -23.26 11.34 -0.66
N GLU A 102 -22.51 12.31 -1.19
CA GLU A 102 -22.76 12.91 -2.51
C GLU A 102 -22.70 11.87 -3.63
N LEU A 103 -21.80 10.90 -3.54
CA LEU A 103 -21.64 9.83 -4.51
C LEU A 103 -22.59 8.64 -4.28
N ASP A 104 -23.40 8.65 -3.23
CA ASP A 104 -24.27 7.52 -2.80
C ASP A 104 -23.53 6.18 -2.75
N LEU A 105 -22.33 6.16 -2.13
CA LEU A 105 -21.55 4.95 -1.95
C LEU A 105 -21.93 4.24 -0.66
N LYS A 106 -22.24 2.92 -0.73
CA LYS A 106 -22.73 2.14 0.42
C LYS A 106 -21.77 1.05 0.89
N ASN A 107 -20.84 0.66 0.03
CA ASN A 107 -19.91 -0.44 0.30
C ASN A 107 -18.58 0.10 0.84
N ILE A 108 -18.64 0.92 1.90
CA ILE A 108 -17.47 1.49 2.57
C ILE A 108 -17.62 1.29 4.08
N THR A 109 -16.58 0.77 4.71
CA THR A 109 -16.47 0.69 6.18
C THR A 109 -15.30 1.54 6.63
N ILE A 110 -15.51 2.43 7.59
CA ILE A 110 -14.47 3.32 8.13
C ILE A 110 -14.22 2.94 9.61
N HIS A 111 -12.99 2.54 9.90
CA HIS A 111 -12.47 2.30 11.23
C HIS A 111 -11.52 3.46 11.62
N ASN A 112 -12.11 4.61 12.00
CA ASN A 112 -11.35 5.79 12.45
C ASN A 112 -10.84 5.58 13.88
N LYS A 113 -9.78 4.82 14.02
CA LYS A 113 -9.11 4.55 15.30
C LYS A 113 -7.67 4.09 15.06
N PHE A 114 -6.85 4.18 16.09
CA PHE A 114 -5.57 3.47 16.11
C PHE A 114 -5.82 1.96 15.97
N ILE A 115 -5.12 1.31 15.05
CA ILE A 115 -5.19 -0.14 14.87
C ILE A 115 -4.02 -0.76 15.65
N ALA A 116 -4.33 -1.53 16.67
CA ALA A 116 -3.33 -2.22 17.47
C ALA A 116 -2.54 -3.23 16.62
N ASN A 117 -1.27 -3.45 16.93
CA ASN A 117 -0.38 -4.30 16.12
C ASN A 117 -0.94 -5.72 15.92
N GLU A 118 -1.57 -6.27 16.97
CA GLU A 118 -2.22 -7.59 16.94
C GLU A 118 -3.43 -7.68 16.03
N ASP A 119 -4.08 -6.54 15.73
CA ASP A 119 -5.25 -6.45 14.86
C ASP A 119 -4.90 -6.21 13.40
N VAL A 120 -3.70 -5.72 13.08
CA VAL A 120 -3.26 -5.41 11.71
C VAL A 120 -3.44 -6.60 10.77
N LYS A 121 -3.12 -7.80 11.24
CA LYS A 121 -3.30 -9.04 10.47
C LYS A 121 -4.74 -9.26 9.98
N ASN A 122 -5.76 -8.86 10.77
CA ASN A 122 -7.16 -9.00 10.36
C ASN A 122 -7.44 -8.17 9.10
N TYR A 123 -6.96 -6.93 9.04
CA TYR A 123 -7.19 -6.05 7.89
C TYR A 123 -6.47 -6.54 6.64
N PHE A 124 -5.18 -6.88 6.78
CA PHE A 124 -4.41 -7.33 5.62
C PHE A 124 -4.81 -8.72 5.15
N CYS A 125 -5.10 -9.68 6.04
CA CYS A 125 -5.55 -11.01 5.62
C CYS A 125 -6.94 -10.98 4.98
N ALA A 126 -7.86 -10.10 5.44
CA ALA A 126 -9.21 -9.99 4.91
C ALA A 126 -9.26 -9.37 3.50
N CYS A 127 -8.30 -8.52 3.13
CA CYS A 127 -8.36 -7.80 1.86
C CYS A 127 -7.83 -8.62 0.68
N ASP A 128 -8.31 -8.25 -0.51
CA ASP A 128 -7.83 -8.76 -1.80
C ASP A 128 -6.75 -7.85 -2.40
N LEU A 129 -6.84 -6.55 -2.12
CA LEU A 129 -5.96 -5.52 -2.67
C LEU A 129 -5.75 -4.41 -1.64
N VAL A 130 -4.50 -4.04 -1.42
CA VAL A 130 -4.14 -2.84 -0.64
C VAL A 130 -3.99 -1.66 -1.60
N VAL A 131 -4.64 -0.53 -1.31
CA VAL A 131 -4.61 0.64 -2.20
C VAL A 131 -3.97 1.83 -1.50
N LEU A 132 -2.93 2.37 -2.14
CA LEU A 132 -2.17 3.55 -1.70
C LEU A 132 -2.26 4.63 -2.78
N PRO A 133 -3.38 5.39 -2.82
CA PRO A 133 -3.71 6.32 -3.91
C PRO A 133 -3.06 7.69 -3.68
N TYR A 134 -1.80 7.70 -3.22
CA TYR A 134 -1.13 8.90 -2.73
C TYR A 134 -1.01 9.98 -3.80
N LYS A 135 -1.22 11.23 -3.41
CA LYS A 135 -1.00 12.41 -4.26
C LYS A 135 0.49 12.75 -4.34
N THR A 136 1.18 12.55 -3.22
CA THR A 136 2.64 12.70 -3.09
C THR A 136 3.18 11.71 -2.08
N ALA A 137 4.40 11.21 -2.26
CA ALA A 137 5.06 10.36 -1.29
C ALA A 137 6.58 10.34 -1.52
N THR A 138 7.34 10.08 -0.47
CA THR A 138 8.72 9.60 -0.58
C THR A 138 8.76 8.08 -0.46
N GLN A 139 8.04 7.55 0.52
CA GLN A 139 7.92 6.12 0.83
C GLN A 139 6.62 5.85 1.59
N SER A 140 6.27 4.56 1.76
CA SER A 140 5.18 4.14 2.64
C SER A 140 5.54 2.85 3.37
N GLY A 141 5.47 2.87 4.70
CA GLY A 141 5.62 1.65 5.52
C GLY A 141 4.50 0.62 5.26
N VAL A 142 3.35 1.07 4.77
CA VAL A 142 2.21 0.18 4.43
C VAL A 142 2.59 -0.83 3.34
N THR A 143 3.49 -0.46 2.41
CA THR A 143 3.98 -1.38 1.38
C THR A 143 4.72 -2.57 2.00
N GLN A 144 5.48 -2.33 3.07
CA GLN A 144 6.25 -3.39 3.75
C GLN A 144 5.34 -4.33 4.55
N ILE A 145 4.24 -3.81 5.11
CA ILE A 145 3.21 -4.63 5.75
C ILE A 145 2.47 -5.46 4.70
N ALA A 146 2.13 -4.87 3.55
CA ALA A 146 1.48 -5.58 2.45
C ALA A 146 2.35 -6.74 1.92
N PHE A 147 3.67 -6.53 1.78
CA PHE A 147 4.59 -7.61 1.44
C PHE A 147 4.69 -8.68 2.52
N HIS A 148 4.65 -8.32 3.82
CA HIS A 148 4.63 -9.31 4.89
C HIS A 148 3.44 -10.26 4.75
N PHE A 149 2.25 -9.71 4.52
CA PHE A 149 1.01 -10.49 4.33
C PHE A 149 0.79 -10.96 2.89
N GLU A 150 1.74 -10.73 1.98
CA GLU A 150 1.71 -11.14 0.55
C GLU A 150 0.43 -10.67 -0.15
N LYS A 151 0.10 -9.39 0.05
CA LYS A 151 -1.05 -8.76 -0.58
C LYS A 151 -0.62 -7.91 -1.78
N PRO A 152 -1.30 -8.07 -2.93
CA PRO A 152 -1.06 -7.19 -4.05
C PRO A 152 -1.45 -5.74 -3.70
N MET A 153 -0.76 -4.81 -4.33
CA MET A 153 -0.95 -3.39 -4.06
C MET A 153 -1.35 -2.63 -5.32
N LEU A 154 -2.25 -1.65 -5.19
CA LEU A 154 -2.44 -0.61 -6.18
C LEU A 154 -1.84 0.67 -5.62
N VAL A 155 -0.85 1.21 -6.31
CA VAL A 155 -0.16 2.43 -5.90
C VAL A 155 -0.18 3.46 -7.01
N THR A 156 -0.14 4.73 -6.64
CA THR A 156 0.08 5.81 -7.60
C THR A 156 1.57 5.97 -7.92
N ASP A 157 1.89 6.43 -9.12
CA ASP A 157 3.25 6.70 -9.58
C ASP A 157 3.78 8.01 -8.99
N VAL A 158 4.03 7.98 -7.67
CA VAL A 158 4.57 9.12 -6.94
C VAL A 158 5.72 8.66 -6.02
N GLY A 159 6.79 9.42 -6.02
CA GLY A 159 7.98 9.16 -5.20
C GLY A 159 8.52 7.74 -5.34
N GLY A 160 8.77 7.08 -4.21
CA GLY A 160 9.33 5.73 -4.19
C GLY A 160 8.30 4.59 -4.31
N LEU A 161 6.99 4.86 -4.43
CA LEU A 161 5.98 3.79 -4.44
C LEU A 161 6.10 2.89 -5.67
N ALA A 162 6.25 3.47 -6.86
CA ALA A 162 6.45 2.72 -8.11
C ALA A 162 7.81 2.02 -8.19
N GLU A 163 8.77 2.40 -7.34
CA GLU A 163 10.03 1.68 -7.22
C GLU A 163 9.86 0.34 -6.49
N ILE A 164 8.94 0.30 -5.52
CA ILE A 164 8.67 -0.84 -4.65
C ILE A 164 7.65 -1.78 -5.27
N VAL A 165 6.54 -1.25 -5.79
CA VAL A 165 5.48 -2.03 -6.44
C VAL A 165 5.76 -2.14 -7.92
N LYS A 166 5.83 -3.37 -8.43
CA LYS A 166 6.04 -3.66 -9.86
C LYS A 166 4.71 -3.96 -10.52
N HIS A 167 4.33 -3.12 -11.50
CA HIS A 167 3.11 -3.32 -12.28
C HIS A 167 3.08 -4.71 -12.93
N GLY A 168 1.98 -5.44 -12.72
CA GLY A 168 1.77 -6.80 -13.21
C GLY A 168 2.54 -7.91 -12.46
N LYS A 169 3.34 -7.56 -11.42
CA LYS A 169 4.08 -8.55 -10.59
C LYS A 169 3.70 -8.53 -9.11
N SER A 170 3.71 -7.36 -8.51
CA SER A 170 3.32 -7.20 -7.09
C SER A 170 2.08 -6.31 -6.93
N GLY A 171 1.43 -5.98 -8.04
CA GLY A 171 0.23 -5.19 -8.07
C GLY A 171 0.16 -4.27 -9.28
N TYR A 172 -0.41 -3.08 -9.08
CA TYR A 172 -0.69 -2.09 -10.12
C TYR A 172 -0.04 -0.76 -9.79
N VAL A 173 0.43 -0.06 -10.82
CA VAL A 173 0.93 1.31 -10.73
C VAL A 173 0.08 2.18 -11.66
N CYS A 174 -0.48 3.28 -11.14
CA CYS A 174 -1.37 4.17 -11.87
C CYS A 174 -1.00 5.65 -11.66
N GLN A 175 -1.59 6.55 -12.42
CA GLN A 175 -1.44 7.99 -12.22
C GLN A 175 -2.26 8.46 -10.99
N PRO A 176 -1.84 9.52 -10.28
CA PRO A 176 -2.51 10.02 -9.07
C PRO A 176 -3.79 10.79 -9.41
N ASN A 177 -4.78 10.10 -9.94
CA ASN A 177 -6.11 10.63 -10.22
C ASN A 177 -7.18 9.52 -10.16
N PRO A 178 -8.45 9.87 -9.91
CA PRO A 178 -9.53 8.89 -9.75
C PRO A 178 -9.75 7.99 -10.96
N GLN A 179 -9.60 8.50 -12.18
CA GLN A 179 -9.83 7.72 -13.40
C GLN A 179 -8.79 6.60 -13.53
N SER A 180 -7.51 6.92 -13.38
CA SER A 180 -6.44 5.92 -13.49
C SER A 180 -6.49 4.87 -12.39
N ILE A 181 -6.93 5.26 -11.17
CA ILE A 181 -7.18 4.32 -10.07
C ILE A 181 -8.33 3.38 -10.44
N ALA A 182 -9.44 3.92 -10.99
CA ALA A 182 -10.58 3.12 -11.41
C ALA A 182 -10.22 2.12 -12.52
N ASP A 183 -9.41 2.54 -13.49
CA ASP A 183 -8.96 1.66 -14.58
C ASP A 183 -8.15 0.47 -14.05
N CYS A 184 -7.25 0.70 -13.09
CA CYS A 184 -6.49 -0.38 -12.45
C CYS A 184 -7.37 -1.27 -11.55
N LEU A 185 -8.36 -0.72 -10.85
CA LEU A 185 -9.35 -1.51 -10.11
C LEU A 185 -10.17 -2.39 -11.04
N LEU A 186 -10.56 -1.86 -12.21
CA LEU A 186 -11.30 -2.61 -13.22
C LEU A 186 -10.48 -3.77 -13.78
N ASP A 187 -9.19 -3.51 -14.07
CA ASP A 187 -8.25 -4.53 -14.52
C ASP A 187 -8.10 -5.65 -13.47
N PHE A 188 -7.91 -5.28 -12.20
CA PHE A 188 -7.85 -6.22 -11.08
C PHE A 188 -9.11 -7.10 -11.01
N CYS A 189 -10.31 -6.50 -11.11
CA CYS A 189 -11.58 -7.22 -11.05
C CYS A 189 -11.79 -8.17 -12.22
N LYS A 190 -11.37 -7.77 -13.43
CA LYS A 190 -11.54 -8.56 -14.67
C LYS A 190 -10.57 -9.73 -14.76
N ASN A 191 -9.29 -9.46 -14.52
CA ASN A 191 -8.23 -10.42 -14.84
C ASN A 191 -8.00 -11.43 -13.71
N LYS A 192 -8.38 -11.11 -12.46
CA LYS A 192 -8.19 -11.98 -11.29
C LYS A 192 -6.77 -12.54 -11.23
N THR A 193 -5.78 -11.70 -11.53
CA THR A 193 -4.37 -12.11 -11.60
C THR A 193 -3.94 -12.68 -10.26
N ASP A 194 -3.39 -13.89 -10.27
CA ASP A 194 -2.74 -14.45 -9.09
C ASP A 194 -1.32 -13.87 -8.96
N PHE A 195 -1.12 -13.08 -7.94
CA PHE A 195 0.15 -12.45 -7.62
C PHE A 195 1.02 -13.26 -6.64
N THR A 196 0.55 -14.40 -6.16
CA THR A 196 1.17 -15.12 -5.02
C THR A 196 2.64 -15.42 -5.26
N GLU A 197 2.97 -16.08 -6.36
CA GLU A 197 4.35 -16.46 -6.67
C GLU A 197 5.25 -15.23 -6.87
N SER A 198 4.77 -14.27 -7.65
CA SER A 198 5.54 -13.06 -7.95
C SER A 198 5.73 -12.15 -6.72
N LEU A 199 4.74 -12.09 -5.81
CA LEU A 199 4.87 -11.38 -4.55
C LEU A 199 5.92 -12.04 -3.64
N MET A 200 5.97 -13.35 -3.56
CA MET A 200 6.99 -14.09 -2.80
C MET A 200 8.41 -13.81 -3.34
N GLU A 201 8.58 -13.72 -4.66
CA GLU A 201 9.85 -13.35 -5.27
C GLU A 201 10.23 -11.89 -5.00
N GLU A 202 9.30 -10.95 -5.17
CA GLU A 202 9.56 -9.53 -4.90
C GLU A 202 9.87 -9.27 -3.41
N LYS A 203 9.18 -9.97 -2.50
CA LYS A 203 9.38 -9.91 -1.04
C LYS A 203 10.83 -10.18 -0.63
N LYS A 204 11.55 -11.09 -1.30
CA LYS A 204 12.97 -11.43 -1.00
C LYS A 204 13.90 -10.22 -1.11
N LYS A 205 13.52 -9.16 -1.84
CA LYS A 205 14.31 -7.94 -2.00
C LYS A 205 14.31 -7.06 -0.75
N PHE A 206 13.37 -7.28 0.15
CA PHE A 206 13.12 -6.45 1.33
C PHE A 206 13.46 -7.18 2.63
N SER A 207 14.60 -7.90 2.67
CA SER A 207 15.02 -8.63 3.86
C SER A 207 15.93 -7.79 4.76
N TRP A 208 15.93 -8.11 6.06
CA TRP A 208 16.83 -7.51 7.05
C TRP A 208 18.29 -7.88 6.79
N GLU A 209 18.56 -9.08 6.24
CA GLU A 209 19.90 -9.51 5.83
C GLU A 209 20.49 -8.57 4.79
N ARG A 210 19.72 -8.24 3.73
CA ARG A 210 20.15 -7.30 2.68
C ARG A 210 20.46 -5.92 3.22
N MET A 211 19.66 -5.42 4.15
CA MET A 211 19.93 -4.13 4.79
C MET A 211 21.23 -4.20 5.59
N THR A 212 21.43 -5.27 6.37
CA THR A 212 22.62 -5.46 7.18
C THR A 212 23.89 -5.58 6.31
N GLU A 213 23.82 -6.31 5.20
CA GLU A 213 24.90 -6.41 4.22
C GLU A 213 25.25 -5.04 3.62
N SER A 214 24.24 -4.29 3.19
CA SER A 214 24.45 -2.95 2.64
C SER A 214 25.10 -1.97 3.64
N ILE A 215 24.75 -2.07 4.93
CA ILE A 215 25.38 -1.28 5.99
C ILE A 215 26.84 -1.70 6.19
N LYS A 216 27.13 -3.01 6.23
CA LYS A 216 28.48 -3.54 6.37
C LYS A 216 29.38 -3.11 5.21
N GLU A 217 28.90 -3.25 3.97
CA GLU A 217 29.64 -2.80 2.78
C GLU A 217 29.96 -1.30 2.84
N LEU A 218 28.99 -0.47 3.25
CA LEU A 218 29.19 0.96 3.39
C LEU A 218 30.22 1.28 4.48
N TYR A 219 30.18 0.57 5.60
CA TYR A 219 31.16 0.69 6.68
C TYR A 219 32.57 0.35 6.22
N THR A 220 32.75 -0.79 5.53
CA THR A 220 34.05 -1.20 4.98
C THR A 220 34.63 -0.13 4.05
N LYS A 221 33.82 0.40 3.13
CA LYS A 221 34.23 1.52 2.25
C LYS A 221 34.63 2.79 3.00
N THR A 222 34.14 2.97 4.22
CA THR A 222 34.50 4.11 5.06
C THR A 222 35.90 3.93 5.68
N LEU A 223 36.29 2.70 5.97
CA LEU A 223 37.62 2.38 6.54
C LEU A 223 38.75 2.41 5.49
N GLU A 224 38.41 2.27 4.21
CA GLU A 224 39.38 2.27 3.10
C GLU A 224 39.72 3.71 2.61
N LYS A 225 39.09 4.75 3.16
CA LYS A 225 39.35 6.15 2.87
C LYS A 225 40.24 6.80 3.93
#